data_b37ffc5a2e9d1c32678b54fbb3e8dbed
#
_entry.id   b37ffc5a2e9d1c32678b54fbb3e8dbed
#
_cell.length_a   1.000
_cell.length_b   1.000
_cell.length_c   1.000
_cell.angle_alpha   90.00
_cell.angle_beta   90.00
_cell.angle_gamma   90.00
#
_symmetry.space_group_name_H-M   'P 1'
#
loop_
_entity.id
_entity.type
_entity.pdbx_description
1 polymer ?
#
loop_
_entity_poly.entity_id
_entity_poly.type
_entity_poly.pdbx_seq_one_letter_code
_entity_poly.pdbx_strand_id
1 'polypeptide(L)'
;MRKRLFLTVVTIMTITLGAYAQSYDSDKVAFTNYLVRKYNDAPFEGVRVADTYDRAYLISVLALDKAKYKTDAILNRVASVKAMAQASRYFNGSNITQDLIIHTSEKADGSNDTEIIENIRENSVGYVKQLEQLTNFTREDGQQVFIFIKELEGLKNDYK
;
A
#
# COMPACT_ATOMS: atom_id res chain seq x y z
N MET A 1 -0.35 -31.53 -46.82
CA MET A 1 -0.97 -30.23 -46.47
C MET A 1 -1.55 -30.17 -45.04
N ARG A 2 -2.21 -31.19 -44.50
CA ARG A 2 -2.79 -31.17 -43.12
C ARG A 2 -1.78 -30.94 -41.97
N LYS A 3 -0.55 -31.50 -42.05
CA LYS A 3 0.46 -31.35 -41.00
C LYS A 3 1.04 -29.91 -40.89
N ARG A 4 1.11 -29.18 -42.01
CA ARG A 4 1.64 -27.77 -41.99
C ARG A 4 0.58 -26.82 -41.46
N LEU A 5 -0.70 -27.09 -41.64
CA LEU A 5 -1.80 -26.27 -41.09
C LEU A 5 -1.87 -26.40 -39.57
N PHE A 6 -1.61 -27.61 -39.04
CA PHE A 6 -1.61 -27.84 -37.58
C PHE A 6 -0.45 -27.09 -36.87
N LEU A 7 0.71 -27.05 -37.53
CA LEU A 7 1.89 -26.36 -36.96
C LEU A 7 1.67 -24.84 -36.88
N THR A 8 1.01 -24.25 -37.89
CA THR A 8 0.72 -22.82 -37.93
C THR A 8 -0.33 -22.43 -36.89
N VAL A 9 -1.32 -23.25 -36.64
CA VAL A 9 -2.36 -23.01 -35.62
C VAL A 9 -1.76 -23.08 -34.20
N VAL A 10 -0.86 -24.03 -33.93
CA VAL A 10 -0.18 -24.15 -32.64
C VAL A 10 0.74 -22.97 -32.41
N THR A 11 1.45 -22.47 -33.44
CA THR A 11 2.33 -21.30 -33.30
C THR A 11 1.56 -20.01 -33.06
N ILE A 12 0.38 -19.83 -33.64
CA ILE A 12 -0.47 -18.67 -33.41
C ILE A 12 -1.07 -18.72 -31.99
N MET A 13 -1.39 -19.92 -31.47
CA MET A 13 -1.98 -20.06 -30.14
C MET A 13 -0.96 -19.79 -29.01
N THR A 14 0.35 -20.04 -29.24
CA THR A 14 1.41 -19.74 -28.27
C THR A 14 1.75 -18.25 -28.20
N ILE A 15 1.53 -17.49 -29.26
CA ILE A 15 1.80 -16.04 -29.30
C ILE A 15 0.68 -15.26 -28.56
N THR A 16 -0.54 -15.76 -28.54
CA THR A 16 -1.67 -15.08 -27.85
C THR A 16 -1.66 -15.27 -26.33
N LEU A 17 -0.97 -16.27 -25.80
CA LEU A 17 -0.83 -16.48 -24.33
C LEU A 17 0.22 -15.57 -23.67
N GLY A 18 1.08 -14.91 -24.45
CA GLY A 18 2.11 -13.99 -23.94
C GLY A 18 1.69 -12.52 -23.80
N ALA A 19 0.47 -12.17 -24.24
CA ALA A 19 0.02 -10.77 -24.28
C ALA A 19 -0.85 -10.33 -23.10
N TYR A 20 -1.02 -11.15 -22.07
CA TYR A 20 -1.40 -10.65 -20.76
C TYR A 20 -0.12 -10.15 -20.04
N ALA A 21 0.57 -9.21 -20.67
CA ALA A 21 1.53 -8.39 -19.99
C ALA A 21 0.78 -7.77 -18.80
N GLN A 22 1.25 -8.08 -17.60
CA GLN A 22 0.84 -7.43 -16.37
C GLN A 22 0.71 -5.94 -16.66
N SER A 23 -0.50 -5.41 -16.56
CA SER A 23 -0.72 -3.97 -16.49
C SER A 23 0.07 -3.52 -15.25
N TYR A 24 1.28 -3.05 -15.50
CA TYR A 24 2.14 -2.54 -14.45
C TYR A 24 1.48 -1.26 -13.99
N ASP A 25 0.92 -1.28 -12.78
CA ASP A 25 0.29 -0.10 -12.19
C ASP A 25 1.40 0.91 -11.87
N SER A 26 1.69 1.78 -12.85
CA SER A 26 2.73 2.81 -12.77
C SER A 26 2.52 3.72 -11.56
N ASP A 27 1.27 3.97 -11.19
CA ASP A 27 0.91 4.87 -10.10
C ASP A 27 1.21 4.22 -8.75
N LYS A 28 0.92 2.92 -8.62
CA LYS A 28 1.28 2.15 -7.42
C LYS A 28 2.80 2.09 -7.22
N VAL A 29 3.56 1.98 -8.31
CA VAL A 29 5.03 1.99 -8.23
C VAL A 29 5.57 3.36 -7.87
N ALA A 30 5.08 4.42 -8.50
CA ALA A 30 5.46 5.79 -8.17
C ALA A 30 5.14 6.11 -6.70
N PHE A 31 3.97 5.71 -6.22
CA PHE A 31 3.55 5.85 -4.83
C PHE A 31 4.45 5.05 -3.87
N THR A 32 4.77 3.79 -4.20
CA THR A 32 5.69 2.97 -3.42
C THR A 32 7.06 3.64 -3.30
N ASN A 33 7.63 4.09 -4.40
CA ASN A 33 8.92 4.77 -4.43
C ASN A 33 8.91 6.09 -3.64
N TYR A 34 7.81 6.82 -3.68
CA TYR A 34 7.61 8.03 -2.87
C TYR A 34 7.66 7.70 -1.38
N LEU A 35 6.91 6.68 -0.92
CA LEU A 35 6.88 6.28 0.48
C LEU A 35 8.23 5.75 0.96
N VAL A 36 8.93 4.95 0.15
CA VAL A 36 10.27 4.46 0.47
C VAL A 36 11.23 5.63 0.69
N ARG A 37 11.32 6.59 -0.23
CA ARG A 37 12.16 7.78 -0.07
C ARG A 37 11.78 8.56 1.16
N LYS A 38 10.49 8.88 1.33
CA LYS A 38 9.98 9.65 2.47
C LYS A 38 10.38 9.06 3.81
N TYR A 39 10.23 7.75 3.99
CA TYR A 39 10.49 7.09 5.27
C TYR A 39 11.93 6.59 5.44
N ASN A 40 12.73 6.59 4.37
CA ASN A 40 14.17 6.47 4.47
C ASN A 40 14.81 7.77 4.98
N ASP A 41 14.39 8.91 4.42
CA ASP A 41 14.95 10.23 4.72
C ASP A 41 14.43 10.80 6.06
N ALA A 42 13.16 10.54 6.36
CA ALA A 42 12.52 10.98 7.61
C ALA A 42 11.85 9.77 8.30
N PRO A 43 12.58 9.08 9.21
CA PRO A 43 12.07 7.92 9.95
C PRO A 43 10.75 8.22 10.65
N PHE A 44 9.79 7.34 10.44
CA PHE A 44 8.47 7.42 11.05
C PHE A 44 7.97 6.01 11.35
N GLU A 45 7.32 5.86 12.51
CA GLU A 45 6.55 4.68 12.87
C GLU A 45 5.16 5.13 13.32
N GLY A 46 4.13 4.50 12.80
CA GLY A 46 2.76 4.89 13.12
C GLY A 46 1.78 4.63 11.98
N VAL A 47 0.60 5.20 12.13
CA VAL A 47 -0.47 5.16 11.13
C VAL A 47 -0.62 6.54 10.50
N ARG A 48 -0.81 6.56 9.20
CA ARG A 48 -1.09 7.75 8.39
C ARG A 48 -2.14 7.43 7.34
N VAL A 49 -2.73 8.46 6.80
CA VAL A 49 -3.52 8.40 5.57
C VAL A 49 -2.73 9.10 4.49
N ALA A 50 -2.56 8.46 3.36
CA ALA A 50 -1.98 9.08 2.17
C ALA A 50 -3.12 9.37 1.20
N ASP A 51 -3.36 10.63 0.95
CA ASP A 51 -4.28 11.10 -0.07
C ASP A 51 -3.51 11.36 -1.36
N THR A 52 -3.87 10.61 -2.40
CA THR A 52 -3.47 10.87 -3.78
C THR A 52 -4.64 11.56 -4.49
N TYR A 53 -4.40 12.12 -5.65
CA TYR A 53 -5.43 12.87 -6.37
C TYR A 53 -6.74 12.07 -6.60
N ASP A 54 -6.64 10.75 -6.80
CA ASP A 54 -7.74 9.86 -7.18
C ASP A 54 -8.05 8.78 -6.15
N ARG A 55 -7.17 8.60 -5.15
CA ARG A 55 -7.27 7.52 -4.15
C ARG A 55 -6.73 7.95 -2.80
N ALA A 56 -7.29 7.39 -1.75
CA ALA A 56 -6.73 7.51 -0.41
C ALA A 56 -6.33 6.14 0.15
N TYR A 57 -5.23 6.11 0.88
CA TYR A 57 -4.67 4.88 1.45
C TYR A 57 -4.43 5.03 2.94
N LEU A 58 -4.94 4.09 3.73
CA LEU A 58 -4.47 3.88 5.08
C LEU A 58 -3.08 3.26 5.02
N ILE A 59 -2.12 3.84 5.74
CA ILE A 59 -0.75 3.34 5.80
C ILE A 59 -0.38 3.04 7.25
N SER A 60 0.26 1.89 7.48
CA SER A 60 0.90 1.56 8.75
C SER A 60 2.38 1.30 8.49
N VAL A 61 3.23 2.09 9.12
CA VAL A 61 4.70 2.04 8.98
C VAL A 61 5.30 1.59 10.29
N LEU A 62 6.19 0.60 10.23
CA LEU A 62 6.94 0.14 11.40
C LEU A 62 8.36 -0.26 11.03
N ALA A 63 9.28 -0.12 11.98
CA ALA A 63 10.65 -0.51 11.86
C ALA A 63 10.95 -1.64 12.85
N LEU A 64 11.62 -2.70 12.41
CA LEU A 64 11.97 -3.86 13.21
C LEU A 64 13.47 -4.16 13.09
N ASP A 65 14.08 -4.44 14.22
CA ASP A 65 15.45 -4.94 14.25
C ASP A 65 15.48 -6.38 13.73
N LYS A 66 16.01 -6.57 12.52
CA LYS A 66 16.07 -7.88 11.85
C LYS A 66 16.84 -8.92 12.70
N ALA A 67 17.85 -8.50 13.47
CA ALA A 67 18.66 -9.40 14.28
C ALA A 67 17.86 -10.11 15.39
N LYS A 68 16.70 -9.58 15.78
CA LYS A 68 15.83 -10.17 16.79
C LYS A 68 15.00 -11.36 16.30
N TYR A 69 15.03 -11.63 14.99
CA TYR A 69 14.17 -12.65 14.38
C TYR A 69 15.00 -13.71 13.67
N LYS A 70 14.70 -14.99 13.92
CA LYS A 70 15.48 -16.12 13.39
C LYS A 70 15.39 -16.27 11.87
N THR A 71 14.27 -15.86 11.26
CA THR A 71 14.02 -15.97 9.82
C THR A 71 13.21 -14.79 9.32
N ASP A 72 13.36 -14.49 8.02
CA ASP A 72 12.56 -13.44 7.35
C ASP A 72 11.05 -13.76 7.37
N ALA A 73 10.68 -15.05 7.37
CA ALA A 73 9.28 -15.46 7.47
C ALA A 73 8.67 -15.07 8.83
N ILE A 74 9.41 -15.28 9.92
CA ILE A 74 8.99 -14.86 11.27
C ILE A 74 8.92 -13.33 11.34
N LEU A 75 9.94 -12.65 10.83
CA LEU A 75 9.98 -11.19 10.80
C LEU A 75 8.77 -10.59 10.06
N ASN A 76 8.46 -11.09 8.84
CA ASN A 76 7.32 -10.64 8.07
C ASN A 76 5.98 -10.88 8.79
N ARG A 77 5.82 -12.07 9.42
CA ARG A 77 4.61 -12.38 10.19
C ARG A 77 4.44 -11.44 11.39
N VAL A 78 5.52 -11.17 12.12
CA VAL A 78 5.50 -10.23 13.25
C VAL A 78 5.21 -8.83 12.77
N ALA A 79 5.79 -8.40 11.64
CA ALA A 79 5.50 -7.11 11.04
C ALA A 79 4.01 -6.95 10.73
N SER A 80 3.39 -7.94 10.08
CA SER A 80 1.97 -7.91 9.76
C SER A 80 1.08 -7.79 11.02
N VAL A 81 1.35 -8.62 12.04
CA VAL A 81 0.58 -8.56 13.31
C VAL A 81 0.75 -7.21 14.01
N LYS A 82 1.98 -6.67 14.04
CA LYS A 82 2.24 -5.35 14.65
C LYS A 82 1.58 -4.22 13.86
N ALA A 83 1.58 -4.26 12.52
CA ALA A 83 0.92 -3.27 11.69
C ALA A 83 -0.59 -3.20 11.98
N MET A 84 -1.24 -4.37 12.02
CA MET A 84 -2.67 -4.45 12.36
C MET A 84 -2.95 -3.99 13.79
N ALA A 85 -2.12 -4.38 14.75
CA ALA A 85 -2.28 -3.94 16.15
C ALA A 85 -2.06 -2.43 16.32
N GLN A 86 -1.12 -1.84 15.57
CA GLN A 86 -0.85 -0.41 15.55
C GLN A 86 -2.04 0.36 14.97
N ALA A 87 -2.57 -0.08 13.82
CA ALA A 87 -3.74 0.52 13.21
C ALA A 87 -4.98 0.39 14.10
N SER A 88 -5.21 -0.79 14.71
CA SER A 88 -6.32 -0.99 15.64
C SER A 88 -6.25 -0.07 16.85
N ARG A 89 -5.07 0.06 17.47
CA ARG A 89 -4.87 0.97 18.61
C ARG A 89 -5.12 2.43 18.22
N TYR A 90 -4.68 2.79 17.04
CA TYR A 90 -4.88 4.11 16.49
C TYR A 90 -6.37 4.47 16.39
N PHE A 91 -7.19 3.60 15.79
CA PHE A 91 -8.64 3.83 15.64
C PHE A 91 -9.40 3.80 16.96
N ASN A 92 -8.95 3.01 17.93
CA ASN A 92 -9.63 2.86 19.22
C ASN A 92 -9.21 3.89 20.27
N GLY A 93 -8.08 4.56 20.10
CA GLY A 93 -7.49 5.42 21.12
C GLY A 93 -7.14 6.85 20.69
N SER A 94 -7.25 7.16 19.41
CA SER A 94 -6.83 8.47 18.88
C SER A 94 -7.99 9.20 18.23
N ASN A 95 -8.03 10.51 18.41
CA ASN A 95 -8.84 11.36 17.55
C ASN A 95 -8.23 11.32 16.15
N ILE A 96 -8.99 10.84 15.18
CA ILE A 96 -8.61 10.92 13.79
C ILE A 96 -8.76 12.39 13.38
N THR A 97 -7.64 13.04 13.13
CA THR A 97 -7.57 14.47 12.77
C THR A 97 -6.97 14.63 11.37
N GLN A 98 -7.17 15.80 10.78
CA GLN A 98 -6.63 16.13 9.45
C GLN A 98 -5.10 16.02 9.37
N ASP A 99 -4.38 16.24 10.48
CA ASP A 99 -2.90 16.15 10.56
C ASP A 99 -2.33 14.77 10.19
N LEU A 100 -3.20 13.76 10.07
CA LEU A 100 -2.83 12.39 9.69
C LEU A 100 -2.80 12.18 8.20
N ILE A 101 -3.45 13.05 7.44
CA ILE A 101 -3.56 12.95 6.00
C ILE A 101 -2.29 13.54 5.39
N ILE A 102 -1.65 12.76 4.54
CA ILE A 102 -0.49 13.18 3.77
C ILE A 102 -0.96 13.33 2.33
N HIS A 103 -1.01 14.56 1.85
CA HIS A 103 -1.28 14.84 0.45
C HIS A 103 -0.04 14.50 -0.38
N THR A 104 -0.17 13.56 -1.31
CA THR A 104 0.94 13.07 -2.14
C THR A 104 0.90 13.63 -3.56
N SER A 105 -0.14 14.39 -3.88
CA SER A 105 -0.35 15.05 -5.17
C SER A 105 -0.59 16.55 -4.96
N GLU A 106 -0.07 17.38 -5.85
CA GLU A 106 -0.33 18.83 -5.86
C GLU A 106 -1.82 19.18 -6.04
N LYS A 107 -2.61 18.22 -6.56
CA LYS A 107 -4.06 18.36 -6.75
C LYS A 107 -4.87 17.93 -5.52
N ALA A 108 -4.27 17.25 -4.56
CA ALA A 108 -4.90 16.87 -3.30
C ALA A 108 -4.81 18.06 -2.34
N ASP A 109 -5.83 18.90 -2.32
CA ASP A 109 -5.87 20.19 -1.62
C ASP A 109 -6.51 20.13 -0.23
N GLY A 110 -6.87 18.93 0.24
CA GLY A 110 -7.54 18.73 1.53
C GLY A 110 -9.06 18.98 1.51
N SER A 111 -9.65 19.24 0.36
CA SER A 111 -11.11 19.48 0.26
C SER A 111 -11.94 18.28 0.72
N ASN A 112 -11.39 17.06 0.62
CA ASN A 112 -12.05 15.80 0.96
C ASN A 112 -11.65 15.25 2.34
N ASP A 113 -10.83 15.95 3.11
CA ASP A 113 -10.30 15.44 4.39
C ASP A 113 -11.39 15.00 5.36
N THR A 114 -12.50 15.73 5.43
CA THR A 114 -13.64 15.39 6.30
C THR A 114 -14.26 14.06 5.89
N GLU A 115 -14.49 13.86 4.59
CA GLU A 115 -15.06 12.61 4.04
C GLU A 115 -14.13 11.42 4.27
N ILE A 116 -12.81 11.61 4.08
CA ILE A 116 -11.79 10.60 4.37
C ILE A 116 -11.86 10.18 5.85
N ILE A 117 -11.93 11.14 6.76
CA ILE A 117 -12.00 10.88 8.21
C ILE A 117 -13.26 10.11 8.58
N GLU A 118 -14.42 10.51 8.06
CA GLU A 118 -15.70 9.83 8.32
C GLU A 118 -15.69 8.40 7.79
N ASN A 119 -15.24 8.21 6.56
CA ASN A 119 -15.10 6.88 5.95
C ASN A 119 -14.20 5.94 6.78
N ILE A 120 -13.08 6.45 7.28
CA ILE A 120 -12.17 5.69 8.13
C ILE A 120 -12.85 5.30 9.45
N ARG A 121 -13.58 6.21 10.10
CA ARG A 121 -14.29 5.92 11.34
C ARG A 121 -15.32 4.82 11.19
N GLU A 122 -16.09 4.85 10.10
CA GLU A 122 -17.14 3.86 9.82
C GLU A 122 -16.58 2.48 9.48
N ASN A 123 -15.46 2.42 8.73
CA ASN A 123 -14.94 1.19 8.13
C ASN A 123 -13.64 0.67 8.76
N SER A 124 -13.18 1.28 9.85
CA SER A 124 -11.85 1.02 10.47
C SER A 124 -11.55 -0.45 10.73
N VAL A 125 -12.52 -1.21 11.25
CA VAL A 125 -12.34 -2.64 11.55
C VAL A 125 -12.07 -3.46 10.29
N GLY A 126 -12.75 -3.13 9.20
CA GLY A 126 -12.55 -3.74 7.88
C GLY A 126 -11.16 -3.42 7.33
N TYR A 127 -10.78 -2.16 7.35
CA TYR A 127 -9.49 -1.70 6.83
C TYR A 127 -8.29 -2.30 7.57
N VAL A 128 -8.35 -2.39 8.91
CA VAL A 128 -7.30 -3.02 9.71
C VAL A 128 -7.09 -4.48 9.33
N LYS A 129 -8.16 -5.25 9.12
CA LYS A 129 -8.07 -6.66 8.73
C LYS A 129 -7.55 -6.88 7.31
N GLN A 130 -7.67 -5.87 6.45
CA GLN A 130 -7.29 -5.92 5.04
C GLN A 130 -5.99 -5.18 4.74
N LEU A 131 -5.21 -4.81 5.77
CA LEU A 131 -3.88 -4.26 5.58
C LEU A 131 -2.97 -5.27 4.90
N GLU A 132 -2.41 -4.88 3.76
CA GLU A 132 -1.49 -5.67 2.95
C GLU A 132 -0.10 -5.05 2.96
N GLN A 133 0.93 -5.88 2.93
CA GLN A 133 2.30 -5.38 2.82
C GLN A 133 2.53 -4.82 1.41
N LEU A 134 2.78 -3.51 1.33
CA LEU A 134 3.15 -2.85 0.09
C LEU A 134 4.61 -3.11 -0.26
N THR A 135 5.50 -2.88 0.71
CA THR A 135 6.95 -3.02 0.53
C THR A 135 7.66 -3.13 1.88
N ASN A 136 8.92 -3.51 1.82
CA ASN A 136 9.86 -3.36 2.92
C ASN A 136 11.24 -2.99 2.37
N PHE A 137 12.05 -2.34 3.19
CA PHE A 137 13.41 -1.95 2.86
C PHE A 137 14.27 -1.85 4.13
N THR A 138 15.57 -1.97 3.98
CA THR A 138 16.51 -1.76 5.09
C THR A 138 16.95 -0.29 5.08
N ARG A 139 16.80 0.37 6.21
CA ARG A 139 17.24 1.73 6.43
C ARG A 139 18.74 1.77 6.79
N GLU A 140 19.39 2.92 6.68
CA GLU A 140 20.83 3.09 6.98
C GLU A 140 21.21 2.70 8.40
N ASP A 141 20.31 2.82 9.37
CA ASP A 141 20.49 2.38 10.75
C ASP A 141 20.38 0.86 10.95
N GLY A 142 20.20 0.09 9.88
CA GLY A 142 20.10 -1.36 9.87
C GLY A 142 18.72 -1.90 10.24
N GLN A 143 17.74 -1.05 10.51
CA GLN A 143 16.37 -1.49 10.76
C GLN A 143 15.65 -1.86 9.45
N GLN A 144 14.84 -2.92 9.53
CA GLN A 144 13.94 -3.31 8.45
C GLN A 144 12.62 -2.56 8.60
N VAL A 145 12.38 -1.65 7.66
CA VAL A 145 11.13 -0.88 7.60
C VAL A 145 10.11 -1.65 6.79
N PHE A 146 8.87 -1.71 7.29
CA PHE A 146 7.72 -2.30 6.61
C PHE A 146 6.65 -1.26 6.42
N ILE A 147 6.07 -1.23 5.22
CA ILE A 147 4.93 -0.37 4.89
C ILE A 147 3.77 -1.28 4.50
N PHE A 148 2.69 -1.17 5.26
CA PHE A 148 1.42 -1.83 4.97
C PHE A 148 0.42 -0.78 4.52
N ILE A 149 -0.44 -1.15 3.57
CA ILE A 149 -1.48 -0.27 3.05
C ILE A 149 -2.83 -0.97 2.94
N LYS A 150 -3.88 -0.16 2.97
CA LYS A 150 -5.22 -0.51 2.50
C LYS A 150 -5.81 0.69 1.77
N GLU A 151 -6.26 0.48 0.55
CA GLU A 151 -7.02 1.49 -0.19
C GLU A 151 -8.37 1.73 0.52
N LEU A 152 -8.72 2.99 0.72
CA LEU A 152 -9.99 3.41 1.32
C LEU A 152 -11.04 3.44 0.22
N GLU A 153 -12.05 2.58 0.32
CA GLU A 153 -13.11 2.45 -0.68
C GLU A 153 -14.18 3.54 -0.51
N GLY A 154 -14.82 3.92 -1.60
CA GLY A 154 -15.95 4.86 -1.58
C GLY A 154 -15.57 6.34 -1.64
N LEU A 155 -14.31 6.67 -1.57
CA LEU A 155 -13.82 8.04 -1.77
C LEU A 155 -13.60 8.27 -3.27
N LYS A 156 -14.69 8.41 -4.02
CA LYS A 156 -14.60 8.87 -5.41
C LYS A 156 -14.44 10.38 -5.41
N ASN A 157 -13.27 10.82 -5.78
CA ASN A 157 -13.05 12.21 -6.12
C ASN A 157 -13.83 12.50 -7.42
N ASP A 158 -15.06 12.98 -7.30
CA ASP A 158 -15.85 13.49 -8.41
C ASP A 158 -15.28 14.84 -8.88
N TYR A 159 -14.01 14.84 -9.29
CA TYR A 159 -13.44 15.97 -10.02
C TYR A 159 -13.94 15.90 -11.47
N LYS A 160 -15.07 16.54 -11.71
CA LYS A 160 -15.49 16.93 -13.05
C LYS A 160 -14.86 18.25 -13.44
#